data_13ac49714c8a272d581ac29786ffa891
#
_entry.id   13ac49714c8a272d581ac29786ffa891
#
_cell.length_a   1.000
_cell.length_b   1.000
_cell.length_c   1.000
_cell.angle_alpha   90.00
_cell.angle_beta   90.00
_cell.angle_gamma   90.00
#
_symmetry.space_group_name_H-M   'P 1'
#
loop_
_entity.id
_entity.type
_entity.pdbx_description
1 polymer ?
#
loop_
_entity_poly.entity_id
_entity_poly.type
_entity_poly.pdbx_seq_one_letter_code
_entity_poly.pdbx_strand_id
1 'polypeptide(L)'
;YGADGAIWGGEALLCNAVAFERFANFAYVPMPGGAAAVKNPLRMAYGVLWEYDLLEHPAAQAALVSLGTATKLFDQMIEGGINTPHTSSVGRLFDAASALLGICPQPAYESEGAVLLEAAAARAAVSAGRSGEGSVELRSEAAQPSLLFTAPSDRAASEKEEGDRAFGPAFVCDERYSIAIQKNVATEGSTAQDTSVLIFDAAPTFAALLDDMQAGVCADEIALRFHNAFVELVVNASQLFRALYDIPVVALSGGVFLNRYIMEHAVPALVDAGFTVALNREVPPSDGCISLGQAVIACATSKQMAE
;
A
#
# COMPACT_ATOMS: atom_id res chain seq x y z
N TYR A 1 5.93 -8.98 -13.75
CA TYR A 1 4.65 -9.00 -14.48
C TYR A 1 3.81 -10.16 -13.96
N GLY A 2 2.52 -9.91 -13.74
CA GLY A 2 1.54 -10.93 -13.42
C GLY A 2 1.15 -11.77 -14.64
N ALA A 3 0.31 -12.79 -14.42
CA ALA A 3 -0.19 -13.66 -15.49
C ALA A 3 -1.06 -12.92 -16.53
N ASP A 4 -1.65 -11.80 -16.12
CA ASP A 4 -2.44 -10.88 -16.95
C ASP A 4 -1.59 -9.87 -17.75
N GLY A 5 -0.25 -9.91 -17.59
CA GLY A 5 0.68 -9.00 -18.25
C GLY A 5 0.80 -7.62 -17.61
N ALA A 6 0.07 -7.33 -16.52
CA ALA A 6 0.21 -6.11 -15.75
C ALA A 6 1.36 -6.19 -14.73
N ILE A 7 1.80 -5.05 -14.24
CA ILE A 7 2.81 -4.96 -13.16
C ILE A 7 2.08 -5.00 -11.83
N TRP A 8 2.17 -6.13 -11.13
CA TRP A 8 1.57 -6.30 -9.81
C TRP A 8 2.42 -5.63 -8.73
N GLY A 9 1.77 -5.22 -7.64
CA GLY A 9 2.45 -4.61 -6.48
C GLY A 9 1.49 -4.03 -5.43
N GLY A 10 0.21 -4.44 -5.48
CA GLY A 10 -0.81 -4.05 -4.51
C GLY A 10 -1.93 -5.09 -4.46
N GLU A 11 -1.57 -6.33 -4.13
CA GLU A 11 -2.45 -7.48 -4.13
C GLU A 11 -2.79 -7.98 -2.74
N ALA A 12 -4.00 -8.50 -2.58
CA ALA A 12 -4.37 -9.38 -1.48
C ALA A 12 -4.48 -10.81 -2.02
N LEU A 13 -3.67 -11.70 -1.46
CA LEU A 13 -3.54 -13.08 -1.90
C LEU A 13 -4.04 -14.03 -0.81
N LEU A 14 -4.87 -14.99 -1.18
CA LEU A 14 -5.14 -16.17 -0.39
C LEU A 14 -4.10 -17.21 -0.77
N CYS A 15 -3.20 -17.57 0.13
CA CYS A 15 -2.06 -18.41 -0.22
C CYS A 15 -1.69 -19.45 0.84
N ASN A 16 -1.03 -20.49 0.37
CA ASN A 16 -0.30 -21.46 1.17
C ASN A 16 1.10 -21.67 0.58
N ALA A 17 1.84 -22.66 1.03
CA ALA A 17 3.20 -22.89 0.58
C ALA A 17 3.34 -23.38 -0.89
N VAL A 18 2.24 -23.73 -1.57
CA VAL A 18 2.27 -24.32 -2.92
C VAL A 18 1.36 -23.65 -3.93
N ALA A 19 0.39 -22.85 -3.46
CA ALA A 19 -0.60 -22.19 -4.31
C ALA A 19 -1.01 -20.83 -3.76
N PHE A 20 -1.50 -19.97 -4.64
CA PHE A 20 -2.14 -18.73 -4.26
C PHE A 20 -3.34 -18.46 -5.16
N GLU A 21 -4.29 -17.71 -4.63
CA GLU A 21 -5.39 -17.11 -5.36
C GLU A 21 -5.31 -15.60 -5.17
N ARG A 22 -5.38 -14.84 -6.26
CA ARG A 22 -5.43 -13.39 -6.24
C ARG A 22 -6.85 -12.95 -5.92
N PHE A 23 -7.07 -12.58 -4.68
CA PHE A 23 -8.40 -12.24 -4.18
C PHE A 23 -8.78 -10.79 -4.48
N ALA A 24 -7.84 -9.87 -4.28
CA ALA A 24 -8.04 -8.47 -4.61
C ALA A 24 -6.74 -7.83 -5.12
N ASN A 25 -6.89 -6.73 -5.85
CA ASN A 25 -5.78 -5.86 -6.27
C ASN A 25 -6.24 -4.41 -6.33
N PHE A 26 -5.28 -3.49 -6.30
CA PHE A 26 -5.58 -2.09 -6.64
C PHE A 26 -6.02 -1.97 -8.11
N ALA A 27 -6.95 -1.04 -8.35
CA ALA A 27 -7.33 -0.64 -9.69
C ALA A 27 -6.07 -0.37 -10.53
N TYR A 28 -6.05 -0.89 -11.75
CA TYR A 28 -4.91 -0.68 -12.62
C TYR A 28 -4.82 0.77 -13.07
N VAL A 29 -3.62 1.32 -12.98
CA VAL A 29 -3.33 2.65 -13.49
C VAL A 29 -2.27 2.57 -14.58
N PRO A 30 -2.38 3.34 -15.68
CA PRO A 30 -1.41 3.35 -16.76
C PRO A 30 -0.10 4.01 -16.33
N MET A 31 1.02 3.46 -16.82
CA MET A 31 2.36 4.01 -16.63
C MET A 31 2.90 4.57 -17.95
N PRO A 32 2.60 5.82 -18.35
CA PRO A 32 3.03 6.34 -19.65
C PRO A 32 4.55 6.42 -19.74
N GLY A 33 5.12 5.59 -20.62
CA GLY A 33 6.56 5.41 -20.79
C GLY A 33 7.19 4.33 -19.90
N GLY A 34 6.40 3.52 -19.19
CA GLY A 34 6.88 2.41 -18.37
C GLY A 34 7.92 2.86 -17.33
N ALA A 35 9.16 2.40 -17.43
CA ALA A 35 10.24 2.78 -16.52
C ALA A 35 10.51 4.30 -16.46
N ALA A 36 10.12 5.08 -17.48
CA ALA A 36 10.25 6.53 -17.43
C ALA A 36 9.24 7.16 -16.44
N ALA A 37 8.08 6.53 -16.18
CA ALA A 37 7.14 6.98 -15.16
C ALA A 37 7.68 6.78 -13.74
N VAL A 38 8.48 5.73 -13.52
CA VAL A 38 9.19 5.51 -12.24
C VAL A 38 10.24 6.60 -11.99
N LYS A 39 11.00 6.96 -13.04
CA LYS A 39 12.05 8.00 -12.96
C LYS A 39 11.51 9.42 -12.93
N ASN A 40 10.29 9.62 -13.37
CA ASN A 40 9.61 10.92 -13.34
C ASN A 40 8.21 10.73 -12.75
N PRO A 41 8.05 10.85 -11.43
CA PRO A 41 6.80 10.60 -10.73
C PRO A 41 5.63 11.50 -11.16
N LEU A 42 5.88 12.67 -11.76
CA LEU A 42 4.80 13.47 -12.34
C LEU A 42 4.15 12.78 -13.56
N ARG A 43 4.89 11.96 -14.31
CA ARG A 43 4.29 11.11 -15.36
C ARG A 43 3.41 10.03 -14.75
N MET A 44 3.85 9.46 -13.61
CA MET A 44 3.06 8.48 -12.87
C MET A 44 1.78 9.13 -12.32
N ALA A 45 1.90 10.32 -11.73
CA ALA A 45 0.77 11.12 -11.26
C ALA A 45 -0.22 11.41 -12.40
N TYR A 46 0.28 11.74 -13.60
CA TYR A 46 -0.57 11.93 -14.78
C TYR A 46 -1.38 10.67 -15.10
N GLY A 47 -0.75 9.49 -15.13
CA GLY A 47 -1.44 8.23 -15.39
C GLY A 47 -2.49 7.90 -14.32
N VAL A 48 -2.18 8.12 -13.04
CA VAL A 48 -3.12 7.93 -11.93
C VAL A 48 -4.34 8.86 -12.08
N LEU A 49 -4.10 10.14 -12.34
CA LEU A 49 -5.18 11.12 -12.46
C LEU A 49 -6.01 10.92 -13.74
N TRP A 50 -5.40 10.41 -14.82
CA TRP A 50 -6.09 10.03 -16.04
C TRP A 50 -7.07 8.88 -15.78
N GLU A 51 -6.63 7.81 -15.10
CA GLU A 51 -7.46 6.64 -14.77
C GLU A 51 -8.63 6.99 -13.85
N TYR A 52 -8.39 7.91 -12.91
CA TYR A 52 -9.39 8.30 -11.91
C TYR A 52 -10.28 9.48 -12.35
N ASP A 53 -10.15 9.92 -13.61
CA ASP A 53 -10.89 11.08 -14.16
C ASP A 53 -10.72 12.38 -13.34
N LEU A 54 -9.49 12.62 -12.88
CA LEU A 54 -9.13 13.76 -12.01
C LEU A 54 -8.22 14.80 -12.68
N LEU A 55 -7.90 14.66 -13.97
CA LEU A 55 -7.02 15.60 -14.68
C LEU A 55 -7.57 17.03 -14.75
N GLU A 56 -8.90 17.19 -14.78
CA GLU A 56 -9.54 18.51 -14.85
C GLU A 56 -9.60 19.23 -13.49
N HIS A 57 -9.20 18.55 -12.40
CA HIS A 57 -9.17 19.19 -11.08
C HIS A 57 -8.13 20.33 -11.04
N PRO A 58 -8.48 21.55 -10.52
CA PRO A 58 -7.57 22.69 -10.55
C PRO A 58 -6.21 22.44 -9.89
N ALA A 59 -6.19 21.73 -8.75
CA ALA A 59 -4.94 21.38 -8.08
C ALA A 59 -4.10 20.39 -8.89
N ALA A 60 -4.73 19.46 -9.63
CA ALA A 60 -4.03 18.55 -10.54
C ALA A 60 -3.38 19.32 -11.68
N GLN A 61 -4.10 20.21 -12.33
CA GLN A 61 -3.58 21.06 -13.41
C GLN A 61 -2.40 21.91 -12.94
N ALA A 62 -2.50 22.50 -11.73
CA ALA A 62 -1.41 23.27 -11.15
C ALA A 62 -0.15 22.42 -10.87
N ALA A 63 -0.32 21.22 -10.30
CA ALA A 63 0.78 20.31 -10.00
C ALA A 63 1.46 19.77 -11.28
N LEU A 64 0.68 19.52 -12.33
CA LEU A 64 1.17 18.96 -13.58
C LEU A 64 1.66 20.01 -14.59
N VAL A 65 1.61 21.31 -14.25
CA VAL A 65 1.95 22.41 -15.17
C VAL A 65 3.33 22.28 -15.80
N SER A 66 4.30 21.71 -15.08
CA SER A 66 5.67 21.51 -15.56
C SER A 66 5.80 20.46 -16.68
N LEU A 67 4.80 19.60 -16.86
CA LEU A 67 4.76 18.63 -17.96
C LEU A 67 4.48 19.32 -19.31
N GLY A 68 3.81 20.47 -19.32
CA GLY A 68 3.57 21.27 -20.50
C GLY A 68 2.90 20.46 -21.62
N THR A 69 3.46 20.56 -22.84
CA THR A 69 2.92 19.86 -24.03
C THR A 69 3.11 18.35 -24.02
N ALA A 70 3.91 17.79 -23.08
CA ALA A 70 4.14 16.37 -22.98
C ALA A 70 2.86 15.58 -22.60
N THR A 71 1.87 16.26 -21.97
CA THR A 71 0.59 15.66 -21.62
C THR A 71 -0.14 15.08 -22.82
N LYS A 72 -0.13 15.79 -23.97
CA LYS A 72 -0.73 15.29 -25.23
C LYS A 72 -0.11 13.99 -25.72
N LEU A 73 1.21 13.84 -25.50
CA LEU A 73 1.90 12.59 -25.83
C LEU A 73 1.47 11.47 -24.87
N PHE A 74 1.27 11.80 -23.58
CA PHE A 74 0.83 10.81 -22.60
C PHE A 74 -0.58 10.32 -22.92
N ASP A 75 -1.51 11.19 -23.33
CA ASP A 75 -2.85 10.79 -23.80
C ASP A 75 -2.75 9.80 -24.94
N GLN A 76 -1.98 10.13 -25.99
CA GLN A 76 -1.78 9.24 -27.12
C GLN A 76 -1.15 7.90 -26.75
N MET A 77 -0.22 7.91 -25.79
CA MET A 77 0.42 6.69 -25.30
C MET A 77 -0.56 5.81 -24.53
N ILE A 78 -1.37 6.41 -23.66
CA ILE A 78 -2.37 5.68 -22.84
C ILE A 78 -3.46 5.12 -23.75
N GLU A 79 -4.10 5.95 -24.56
CA GLU A 79 -5.16 5.56 -25.50
C GLU A 79 -4.71 4.50 -26.51
N GLY A 80 -3.48 4.63 -27.02
CA GLY A 80 -2.89 3.71 -27.97
C GLY A 80 -2.22 2.47 -27.35
N GLY A 81 -2.12 2.37 -26.02
CA GLY A 81 -1.39 1.29 -25.34
C GLY A 81 0.11 1.27 -25.65
N ILE A 82 0.68 2.42 -26.09
CA ILE A 82 2.07 2.49 -26.58
C ILE A 82 3.02 2.70 -25.41
N ASN A 83 3.85 1.69 -25.11
CA ASN A 83 4.81 1.72 -24.00
C ASN A 83 4.18 2.22 -22.69
N THR A 84 2.96 1.74 -22.41
CA THR A 84 2.15 2.14 -21.26
C THR A 84 1.63 0.90 -20.57
N PRO A 85 2.49 0.16 -19.84
CA PRO A 85 2.02 -0.96 -19.03
C PRO A 85 1.08 -0.47 -17.93
N HIS A 86 0.13 -1.30 -17.56
CA HIS A 86 -0.73 -1.07 -16.41
C HIS A 86 -0.12 -1.63 -15.14
N THR A 87 -0.42 -1.02 -14.00
CA THR A 87 0.11 -1.44 -12.71
C THR A 87 -0.93 -1.32 -11.60
N SER A 88 -0.92 -2.28 -10.67
CA SER A 88 -1.60 -2.23 -9.37
C SER A 88 -0.66 -1.81 -8.24
N SER A 89 0.57 -1.38 -8.55
CA SER A 89 1.61 -1.11 -7.56
C SER A 89 1.25 0.05 -6.63
N VAL A 90 1.14 -0.23 -5.35
CA VAL A 90 0.98 0.79 -4.30
C VAL A 90 2.17 1.74 -4.25
N GLY A 91 3.39 1.25 -4.48
CA GLY A 91 4.58 2.11 -4.57
C GLY A 91 4.43 3.20 -5.63
N ARG A 92 3.77 2.90 -6.75
CA ARG A 92 3.51 3.89 -7.82
C ARG A 92 2.46 4.92 -7.40
N LEU A 93 1.48 4.55 -6.57
CA LEU A 93 0.53 5.50 -5.99
C LEU A 93 1.23 6.44 -5.00
N PHE A 94 2.17 5.93 -4.21
CA PHE A 94 3.00 6.75 -3.31
C PHE A 94 3.89 7.73 -4.07
N ASP A 95 4.51 7.30 -5.17
CA ASP A 95 5.29 8.19 -6.04
C ASP A 95 4.41 9.31 -6.61
N ALA A 96 3.23 8.96 -7.11
CA ALA A 96 2.28 9.93 -7.65
C ALA A 96 1.85 10.96 -6.59
N ALA A 97 1.46 10.51 -5.39
CA ALA A 97 1.07 11.38 -4.29
C ALA A 97 2.21 12.31 -3.87
N SER A 98 3.43 11.77 -3.71
CA SER A 98 4.63 12.54 -3.37
C SER A 98 4.95 13.62 -4.40
N ALA A 99 4.79 13.30 -5.69
CA ALA A 99 5.03 14.26 -6.78
C ALA A 99 3.96 15.35 -6.84
N LEU A 100 2.68 15.00 -6.67
CA LEU A 100 1.57 15.97 -6.64
C LEU A 100 1.74 16.97 -5.50
N LEU A 101 2.16 16.50 -4.33
CA LEU A 101 2.42 17.35 -3.16
C LEU A 101 3.72 18.17 -3.28
N GLY A 102 4.48 18.01 -4.36
CA GLY A 102 5.76 18.70 -4.56
C GLY A 102 6.87 18.23 -3.61
N ILE A 103 6.68 17.09 -2.91
CA ILE A 103 7.65 16.53 -1.96
C ILE A 103 8.84 15.95 -2.71
N CYS A 104 8.60 15.14 -3.75
CA CYS A 104 9.66 14.54 -4.56
C CYS A 104 9.26 14.44 -6.06
N PRO A 105 9.29 15.55 -6.80
CA PRO A 105 8.97 15.54 -8.23
C PRO A 105 10.06 14.91 -9.08
N GLN A 106 11.31 14.82 -8.58
CA GLN A 106 12.48 14.28 -9.29
C GLN A 106 13.33 13.46 -8.32
N PRO A 107 13.09 12.15 -8.19
CA PRO A 107 13.83 11.30 -7.27
C PRO A 107 15.27 11.05 -7.77
N ALA A 108 16.23 11.02 -6.85
CA ALA A 108 17.62 10.65 -7.10
C ALA A 108 17.81 9.12 -7.10
N TYR A 109 16.93 8.39 -6.41
CA TYR A 109 16.93 6.92 -6.33
C TYR A 109 15.51 6.38 -6.26
N GLU A 110 15.37 5.10 -6.51
CA GLU A 110 14.07 4.41 -6.50
C GLU A 110 13.43 4.47 -5.10
N SER A 111 12.11 4.75 -5.06
CA SER A 111 11.31 4.88 -3.83
C SER A 111 11.62 6.11 -2.95
N GLU A 112 12.48 7.04 -3.37
CA GLU A 112 12.74 8.27 -2.61
C GLU A 112 11.44 9.04 -2.31
N GLY A 113 10.54 9.12 -3.29
CA GLY A 113 9.25 9.79 -3.13
C GLY A 113 8.41 9.19 -1.99
N ALA A 114 8.39 7.86 -1.90
CA ALA A 114 7.66 7.16 -0.83
C ALA A 114 8.31 7.40 0.56
N VAL A 115 9.63 7.38 0.64
CA VAL A 115 10.38 7.63 1.89
C VAL A 115 10.16 9.07 2.39
N LEU A 116 10.20 10.06 1.48
CA LEU A 116 9.98 11.46 1.84
C LEU A 116 8.51 11.73 2.21
N LEU A 117 7.57 11.04 1.56
CA LEU A 117 6.15 11.12 1.90
C LEU A 117 5.87 10.53 3.29
N GLU A 118 6.51 9.40 3.63
CA GLU A 118 6.46 8.83 4.98
C GLU A 118 7.02 9.80 6.03
N ALA A 119 8.18 10.43 5.75
CA ALA A 119 8.76 11.42 6.64
C ALA A 119 7.83 12.63 6.85
N ALA A 120 7.10 13.06 5.81
CA ALA A 120 6.10 14.10 5.90
C ALA A 120 4.94 13.70 6.83
N ALA A 121 4.39 12.49 6.63
CA ALA A 121 3.35 11.95 7.49
C ALA A 121 3.78 11.84 8.96
N ALA A 122 5.00 11.37 9.21
CA ALA A 122 5.55 11.28 10.56
C ALA A 122 5.69 12.65 11.24
N ARG A 123 6.08 13.71 10.50
CA ARG A 123 6.13 15.08 11.05
C ARG A 123 4.73 15.58 11.45
N ALA A 124 3.72 15.34 10.63
CA ALA A 124 2.34 15.72 10.97
C ALA A 124 1.83 14.95 12.20
N ALA A 125 2.09 13.65 12.30
CA ALA A 125 1.69 12.84 13.44
C ALA A 125 2.32 13.34 14.76
N VAL A 126 3.61 13.68 14.73
CA VAL A 126 4.30 14.28 15.91
C VAL A 126 3.71 15.64 16.27
N SER A 127 3.35 16.46 15.28
CA SER A 127 2.75 17.78 15.52
C SER A 127 1.35 17.67 16.12
N ALA A 128 0.54 16.72 15.66
CA ALA A 128 -0.78 16.43 16.21
C ALA A 128 -0.70 15.92 17.65
N GLY A 129 0.26 15.03 17.98
CA GLY A 129 0.50 14.53 19.32
C GLY A 129 0.99 15.61 20.31
N ARG A 130 1.64 16.67 19.84
CA ARG A 130 2.05 17.82 20.69
C ARG A 130 0.92 18.76 21.05
N SER A 131 -0.17 18.72 20.32
CA SER A 131 -1.38 19.52 20.62
C SER A 131 -2.23 18.92 21.74
N GLY A 132 -1.99 17.63 22.11
CA GLY A 132 -2.52 16.98 23.29
C GLY A 132 -1.38 16.82 24.30
N GLU A 133 -1.45 17.53 25.43
CA GLU A 133 -0.42 17.58 26.48
C GLU A 133 0.18 16.21 26.82
N GLY A 134 1.49 16.06 26.62
CA GLY A 134 2.28 14.94 27.11
C GLY A 134 3.57 14.75 26.32
N SER A 135 4.68 15.24 26.85
CA SER A 135 6.01 15.00 26.34
C SER A 135 6.34 13.51 26.32
N VAL A 136 6.39 12.89 25.15
CA VAL A 136 6.94 11.55 24.98
C VAL A 136 8.44 11.68 24.72
N GLU A 137 9.23 11.37 25.74
CA GLU A 137 10.66 11.12 25.58
C GLU A 137 10.86 9.91 24.66
N LEU A 138 11.59 10.12 23.55
CA LEU A 138 12.07 9.05 22.68
C LEU A 138 13.08 8.19 23.47
N ARG A 139 12.61 7.11 24.06
CA ARG A 139 13.50 6.06 24.54
C ARG A 139 13.87 5.13 23.40
N SER A 140 15.11 5.24 22.94
CA SER A 140 15.77 4.24 22.13
C SER A 140 16.14 3.05 23.03
N GLU A 141 15.32 2.03 23.06
CA GLU A 141 15.74 0.70 23.51
C GLU A 141 15.25 -0.33 22.50
N ALA A 142 16.20 -0.84 21.75
CA ALA A 142 16.03 -2.01 20.89
C ALA A 142 15.82 -3.25 21.77
N ALA A 143 14.57 -3.61 21.99
CA ALA A 143 14.25 -4.94 22.49
C ALA A 143 14.22 -5.91 21.31
N GLN A 144 15.19 -6.81 21.21
CA GLN A 144 15.20 -7.94 20.31
C GLN A 144 14.21 -8.99 20.82
N PRO A 145 13.14 -9.34 20.09
CA PRO A 145 12.38 -10.55 20.38
C PRO A 145 12.89 -11.70 19.52
N SER A 146 13.40 -12.73 20.17
CA SER A 146 13.69 -14.02 19.57
C SER A 146 12.39 -14.72 19.15
N LEU A 147 12.33 -15.20 17.90
CA LEU A 147 11.22 -16.00 17.41
C LEU A 147 11.70 -17.31 16.83
N LEU A 148 11.37 -18.34 17.57
CA LEU A 148 11.28 -19.71 17.10
C LEU A 148 9.89 -19.94 16.49
N PHE A 149 9.84 -20.44 15.29
CA PHE A 149 8.64 -20.98 14.66
C PHE A 149 8.31 -22.31 15.34
N THR A 150 7.33 -22.33 16.23
CA THR A 150 6.70 -23.58 16.70
C THR A 150 5.30 -23.63 16.13
N ALA A 151 5.01 -24.74 15.44
CA ALA A 151 3.65 -25.09 15.02
C ALA A 151 2.70 -25.15 16.22
N PRO A 152 1.40 -24.84 16.07
CA PRO A 152 0.46 -24.87 17.18
C PRO A 152 0.22 -26.30 17.61
N SER A 153 0.75 -26.70 18.74
CA SER A 153 0.27 -27.82 19.55
C SER A 153 -0.41 -27.25 20.78
N ASP A 154 -1.62 -27.74 21.02
CA ASP A 154 -2.48 -27.51 22.16
C ASP A 154 -1.78 -27.03 23.44
N ARG A 155 -2.11 -25.82 23.88
CA ARG A 155 -2.10 -25.47 25.30
C ARG A 155 -3.13 -24.41 25.62
N ALA A 156 -4.00 -24.85 26.55
CA ALA A 156 -5.04 -24.08 27.21
C ALA A 156 -4.51 -22.84 27.94
N ALA A 157 -5.44 -21.90 28.02
CA ALA A 157 -5.55 -20.77 28.94
C ALA A 157 -4.61 -20.76 30.16
N SER A 158 -3.86 -19.66 30.33
CA SER A 158 -3.54 -19.14 31.65
C SER A 158 -3.25 -17.62 31.59
N GLU A 159 -4.09 -16.91 32.32
CA GLU A 159 -3.86 -15.70 33.09
C GLU A 159 -3.48 -14.40 32.36
N LYS A 160 -4.48 -13.50 32.39
CA LYS A 160 -4.36 -12.06 32.18
C LYS A 160 -3.42 -11.45 33.21
N GLU A 161 -2.33 -10.84 32.76
CA GLU A 161 -1.76 -9.69 33.44
C GLU A 161 -2.14 -8.43 32.68
N GLU A 162 -3.03 -7.66 33.27
CA GLU A 162 -3.33 -6.28 32.93
C GLU A 162 -2.10 -5.42 33.19
N GLY A 163 -1.30 -5.19 32.14
CA GLY A 163 -0.29 -4.16 32.11
C GLY A 163 -0.80 -3.03 31.22
N ASP A 164 -1.14 -1.90 31.84
CA ASP A 164 -1.49 -0.64 31.20
C ASP A 164 -0.37 -0.21 30.23
N ARG A 165 -0.46 -0.63 28.97
CA ARG A 165 0.32 -0.09 27.86
C ARG A 165 -0.52 0.99 27.20
N ALA A 166 -0.23 2.23 27.53
CA ALA A 166 -0.71 3.38 26.75
C ALA A 166 -0.28 3.18 25.29
N PHE A 167 -1.20 2.74 24.46
CA PHE A 167 -1.06 2.72 23.02
C PHE A 167 -0.95 4.17 22.53
N GLY A 168 -0.13 4.40 21.51
CA GLY A 168 0.04 5.71 20.87
C GLY A 168 -1.30 6.32 20.44
N PRO A 169 -1.27 7.59 20.02
CA PRO A 169 -2.50 8.33 19.73
C PRO A 169 -3.39 7.53 18.78
N ALA A 170 -4.68 7.47 19.12
CA ALA A 170 -5.67 6.77 18.32
C ALA A 170 -5.56 7.22 16.86
N PHE A 171 -5.42 6.25 15.97
CA PHE A 171 -5.44 6.45 14.53
C PHE A 171 -6.76 7.13 14.15
N VAL A 172 -6.69 8.34 13.62
CA VAL A 172 -7.85 9.12 13.19
C VAL A 172 -7.94 9.04 11.68
N CYS A 173 -8.98 8.37 11.18
CA CYS A 173 -9.31 8.36 9.77
C CYS A 173 -10.09 9.62 9.38
N ASP A 174 -9.76 10.21 8.25
CA ASP A 174 -10.59 11.18 7.55
C ASP A 174 -11.42 10.42 6.51
N GLU A 175 -12.74 10.34 6.68
CA GLU A 175 -13.64 9.54 5.81
C GLU A 175 -13.52 9.88 4.32
N ARG A 176 -13.02 11.10 3.98
CA ARG A 176 -12.75 11.49 2.60
C ARG A 176 -11.58 10.71 2.00
N TYR A 177 -10.59 10.36 2.83
CA TYR A 177 -9.43 9.56 2.44
C TYR A 177 -9.75 8.08 2.61
N SER A 178 -10.56 7.54 1.72
CA SER A 178 -10.93 6.13 1.73
C SER A 178 -10.46 5.41 0.47
N ILE A 179 -10.05 4.17 0.62
CA ILE A 179 -9.80 3.26 -0.51
C ILE A 179 -11.00 2.31 -0.56
N ALA A 180 -11.83 2.48 -1.59
CA ALA A 180 -13.05 1.70 -1.71
C ALA A 180 -12.74 0.25 -2.09
N ILE A 181 -13.49 -0.70 -1.50
CA ILE A 181 -13.42 -2.13 -1.86
C ILE A 181 -14.64 -2.44 -2.72
N GLN A 182 -14.42 -2.71 -3.99
CA GLN A 182 -15.46 -2.92 -4.99
C GLN A 182 -15.40 -4.34 -5.54
N LYS A 183 -16.55 -4.87 -5.99
CA LYS A 183 -16.54 -6.13 -6.75
C LYS A 183 -15.95 -5.87 -8.13
N ASN A 184 -15.06 -6.78 -8.55
CA ASN A 184 -14.57 -6.77 -9.92
C ASN A 184 -15.71 -7.20 -10.85
N VAL A 185 -16.26 -6.24 -11.60
CA VAL A 185 -17.27 -6.52 -12.63
C VAL A 185 -16.49 -6.69 -13.93
N ALA A 186 -16.38 -7.94 -14.42
CA ALA A 186 -15.77 -8.21 -15.70
C ALA A 186 -16.49 -7.39 -16.78
N THR A 187 -15.81 -6.42 -17.37
CA THR A 187 -16.28 -5.69 -18.53
C THR A 187 -16.21 -6.60 -19.76
N GLU A 188 -17.20 -6.53 -20.65
CA GLU A 188 -17.15 -7.23 -21.93
C GLU A 188 -15.88 -6.82 -22.68
N GLY A 189 -14.95 -7.77 -22.86
CA GLY A 189 -13.62 -7.53 -23.45
C GLY A 189 -12.45 -7.73 -22.49
N SER A 190 -12.69 -7.92 -21.20
CA SER A 190 -11.67 -8.35 -20.24
C SER A 190 -11.16 -9.73 -20.65
N THR A 191 -9.87 -9.87 -20.88
CA THR A 191 -9.26 -11.17 -21.11
C THR A 191 -9.48 -12.03 -19.86
N ALA A 192 -9.78 -13.31 -20.04
CA ALA A 192 -10.11 -14.29 -18.99
C ALA A 192 -9.00 -14.50 -17.90
N GLN A 193 -8.09 -13.54 -17.75
CA GLN A 193 -6.91 -13.60 -16.88
C GLN A 193 -6.95 -12.66 -15.68
N ASP A 194 -7.91 -11.73 -15.60
CA ASP A 194 -8.12 -10.96 -14.38
C ASP A 194 -9.02 -11.77 -13.44
N THR A 195 -8.37 -12.51 -12.55
CA THR A 195 -9.01 -13.47 -11.63
C THR A 195 -9.35 -12.87 -10.28
N SER A 196 -9.04 -11.60 -10.02
CA SER A 196 -9.35 -10.99 -8.73
C SER A 196 -10.85 -10.76 -8.55
N VAL A 197 -11.34 -11.08 -7.35
CA VAL A 197 -12.75 -10.95 -6.99
C VAL A 197 -13.09 -9.51 -6.63
N LEU A 198 -12.14 -8.78 -6.06
CA LEU A 198 -12.32 -7.42 -5.58
C LEU A 198 -11.24 -6.47 -6.14
N ILE A 199 -11.62 -5.20 -6.24
CA ILE A 199 -10.74 -4.09 -6.62
C ILE A 199 -10.65 -3.11 -5.45
N PHE A 200 -9.43 -2.69 -5.11
CA PHE A 200 -9.14 -1.58 -4.23
C PHE A 200 -9.04 -0.30 -5.06
N ASP A 201 -10.02 0.59 -4.92
CA ASP A 201 -10.09 1.83 -5.68
C ASP A 201 -9.62 3.00 -4.81
N ALA A 202 -8.51 3.62 -5.20
CA ALA A 202 -7.92 4.77 -4.50
C ALA A 202 -8.39 6.12 -5.08
N ALA A 203 -9.29 6.15 -6.06
CA ALA A 203 -9.79 7.39 -6.64
C ALA A 203 -10.35 8.36 -5.58
N PRO A 204 -11.16 7.94 -4.58
CA PRO A 204 -11.62 8.85 -3.52
C PRO A 204 -10.47 9.48 -2.73
N THR A 205 -9.41 8.70 -2.41
CA THR A 205 -8.23 9.20 -1.71
C THR A 205 -7.48 10.26 -2.53
N PHE A 206 -7.31 10.06 -3.84
CA PHE A 206 -6.67 11.05 -4.70
C PHE A 206 -7.54 12.30 -4.91
N ALA A 207 -8.87 12.16 -4.99
CA ALA A 207 -9.77 13.29 -5.03
C ALA A 207 -9.66 14.15 -3.77
N ALA A 208 -9.71 13.51 -2.58
CA ALA A 208 -9.55 14.20 -1.30
C ALA A 208 -8.17 14.88 -1.15
N LEU A 209 -7.09 14.24 -1.64
CA LEU A 209 -5.75 14.82 -1.69
C LEU A 209 -5.73 16.12 -2.52
N LEU A 210 -6.35 16.11 -3.69
CA LEU A 210 -6.42 17.29 -4.55
C LEU A 210 -7.30 18.40 -3.95
N ASP A 211 -8.43 18.05 -3.33
CA ASP A 211 -9.28 19.00 -2.62
C ASP A 211 -8.52 19.69 -1.47
N ASP A 212 -7.79 18.94 -0.68
CA ASP A 212 -6.97 19.45 0.42
C ASP A 212 -5.81 20.34 -0.10
N MET A 213 -5.17 19.95 -1.22
CA MET A 213 -4.19 20.81 -1.89
C MET A 213 -4.82 22.14 -2.30
N GLN A 214 -6.01 22.11 -2.89
CA GLN A 214 -6.74 23.32 -3.30
C GLN A 214 -7.15 24.17 -2.12
N ALA A 215 -7.50 23.56 -1.00
CA ALA A 215 -7.84 24.24 0.26
C ALA A 215 -6.60 24.79 1.00
N GLY A 216 -5.38 24.51 0.52
CA GLY A 216 -4.13 24.98 1.13
C GLY A 216 -3.75 24.22 2.41
N VAL A 217 -4.22 23.00 2.59
CA VAL A 217 -3.76 22.11 3.66
C VAL A 217 -2.29 21.79 3.45
N CYS A 218 -1.49 21.77 4.52
CA CYS A 218 -0.07 21.52 4.37
C CYS A 218 0.22 20.09 3.90
N ALA A 219 1.30 19.92 3.11
CA ALA A 219 1.67 18.64 2.52
C ALA A 219 1.91 17.54 3.55
N ASP A 220 2.43 17.87 4.73
CA ASP A 220 2.67 16.91 5.81
C ASP A 220 1.33 16.31 6.33
N GLU A 221 0.32 17.13 6.49
CA GLU A 221 -1.02 16.69 6.92
C GLU A 221 -1.72 15.83 5.85
N ILE A 222 -1.61 16.23 4.58
CA ILE A 222 -2.14 15.45 3.45
C ILE A 222 -1.43 14.09 3.38
N ALA A 223 -0.11 14.07 3.55
CA ALA A 223 0.67 12.84 3.59
C ALA A 223 0.23 11.91 4.72
N LEU A 224 -0.07 12.47 5.90
CA LEU A 224 -0.59 11.72 7.05
C LEU A 224 -1.94 11.06 6.72
N ARG A 225 -2.89 11.83 6.19
CA ARG A 225 -4.22 11.33 5.79
C ARG A 225 -4.11 10.25 4.72
N PHE A 226 -3.23 10.44 3.75
CA PHE A 226 -2.94 9.46 2.70
C PHE A 226 -2.43 8.13 3.28
N HIS A 227 -1.48 8.16 4.21
CA HIS A 227 -0.98 6.94 4.87
C HIS A 227 -2.09 6.25 5.69
N ASN A 228 -2.92 7.03 6.37
CA ASN A 228 -4.03 6.52 7.16
C ASN A 228 -5.01 5.71 6.31
N ALA A 229 -5.32 6.16 5.09
CA ALA A 229 -6.17 5.42 4.16
C ALA A 229 -5.63 4.02 3.84
N PHE A 230 -4.30 3.87 3.69
CA PHE A 230 -3.70 2.56 3.45
C PHE A 230 -3.69 1.66 4.69
N VAL A 231 -3.48 2.23 5.89
CA VAL A 231 -3.60 1.47 7.14
C VAL A 231 -5.03 0.95 7.30
N GLU A 232 -6.02 1.81 7.06
CA GLU A 232 -7.43 1.43 7.14
C GLU A 232 -7.79 0.34 6.13
N LEU A 233 -7.33 0.46 4.89
CA LEU A 233 -7.54 -0.57 3.88
C LEU A 233 -7.00 -1.93 4.34
N VAL A 234 -5.78 -1.99 4.88
CA VAL A 234 -5.17 -3.24 5.34
C VAL A 234 -6.04 -3.91 6.40
N VAL A 235 -6.58 -3.15 7.35
CA VAL A 235 -7.45 -3.66 8.41
C VAL A 235 -8.81 -4.11 7.85
N ASN A 236 -9.46 -3.25 7.05
CA ASN A 236 -10.79 -3.52 6.50
C ASN A 236 -10.78 -4.71 5.54
N ALA A 237 -9.77 -4.80 4.66
CA ALA A 237 -9.61 -5.95 3.78
C ALA A 237 -9.38 -7.24 4.57
N SER A 238 -8.54 -7.21 5.60
CA SER A 238 -8.28 -8.37 6.45
C SER A 238 -9.56 -8.85 7.17
N GLN A 239 -10.37 -7.93 7.70
CA GLN A 239 -11.64 -8.27 8.33
C GLN A 239 -12.63 -8.87 7.33
N LEU A 240 -12.71 -8.31 6.11
CA LEU A 240 -13.55 -8.84 5.04
C LEU A 240 -13.13 -10.26 4.67
N PHE A 241 -11.83 -10.51 4.50
CA PHE A 241 -11.32 -11.84 4.15
C PHE A 241 -11.55 -12.87 5.26
N ARG A 242 -11.41 -12.48 6.53
CA ARG A 242 -11.78 -13.34 7.65
C ARG A 242 -13.25 -13.70 7.64
N ALA A 243 -14.12 -12.73 7.36
CA ALA A 243 -15.56 -12.98 7.29
C ALA A 243 -15.95 -13.95 6.16
N LEU A 244 -15.17 -13.96 5.05
CA LEU A 244 -15.44 -14.81 3.89
C LEU A 244 -14.79 -16.19 3.98
N TYR A 245 -13.60 -16.30 4.58
CA TYR A 245 -12.75 -17.51 4.53
C TYR A 245 -12.34 -18.05 5.90
N ASP A 246 -12.75 -17.41 7.00
CA ASP A 246 -12.39 -17.79 8.38
C ASP A 246 -10.87 -17.86 8.61
N ILE A 247 -10.11 -16.93 8.02
CA ILE A 247 -8.64 -16.92 8.10
C ILE A 247 -8.21 -16.00 9.23
N PRO A 248 -7.50 -16.53 10.26
CA PRO A 248 -7.04 -15.75 11.40
C PRO A 248 -5.65 -15.13 11.21
N VAL A 249 -4.94 -15.45 10.12
CA VAL A 249 -3.55 -15.04 9.90
C VAL A 249 -3.47 -14.06 8.75
N VAL A 250 -2.79 -12.93 8.97
CA VAL A 250 -2.46 -11.92 7.95
C VAL A 250 -0.95 -11.83 7.84
N ALA A 251 -0.41 -12.01 6.63
CA ALA A 251 0.99 -11.81 6.33
C ALA A 251 1.16 -10.47 5.58
N LEU A 252 1.99 -9.58 6.10
CA LEU A 252 2.35 -8.31 5.47
C LEU A 252 3.73 -8.45 4.83
N SER A 253 3.80 -8.34 3.50
CA SER A 253 5.03 -8.46 2.73
C SER A 253 5.01 -7.56 1.50
N GLY A 254 6.18 -7.25 0.94
CA GLY A 254 6.35 -6.32 -0.15
C GLY A 254 7.01 -5.01 0.30
N GLY A 255 7.55 -4.25 -0.67
CA GLY A 255 8.33 -3.03 -0.40
C GLY A 255 7.56 -1.94 0.36
N VAL A 256 6.24 -1.87 0.20
CA VAL A 256 5.40 -0.89 0.91
C VAL A 256 5.43 -1.11 2.43
N PHE A 257 5.59 -2.36 2.88
CA PHE A 257 5.71 -2.69 4.31
C PHE A 257 7.13 -2.46 4.89
N LEU A 258 8.02 -1.80 4.14
CA LEU A 258 9.18 -1.09 4.69
C LEU A 258 8.80 0.27 5.28
N ASN A 259 7.62 0.80 4.93
CA ASN A 259 7.08 2.05 5.47
C ASN A 259 6.75 1.86 6.95
N ARG A 260 7.53 2.55 7.78
CA ARG A 260 7.46 2.43 9.23
C ARG A 260 6.12 2.93 9.77
N TYR A 261 5.60 4.04 9.23
CA TYR A 261 4.32 4.58 9.66
C TYR A 261 3.19 3.57 9.46
N ILE A 262 3.11 2.95 8.27
CA ILE A 262 2.10 1.92 7.99
C ILE A 262 2.24 0.75 8.96
N MET A 263 3.46 0.26 9.18
CA MET A 263 3.70 -0.89 10.05
C MET A 263 3.37 -0.62 11.52
N GLU A 264 3.74 0.55 12.03
CA GLU A 264 3.48 0.95 13.43
C GLU A 264 1.99 1.13 13.73
N HIS A 265 1.15 1.36 12.71
CA HIS A 265 -0.29 1.53 12.87
C HIS A 265 -1.10 0.30 12.42
N ALA A 266 -0.75 -0.33 11.31
CA ALA A 266 -1.49 -1.49 10.81
C ALA A 266 -1.32 -2.74 11.68
N VAL A 267 -0.10 -3.00 12.18
CA VAL A 267 0.17 -4.22 12.96
C VAL A 267 -0.62 -4.22 14.28
N PRO A 268 -0.57 -3.17 15.13
CA PRO A 268 -1.40 -3.12 16.33
C PRO A 268 -2.90 -3.21 16.01
N ALA A 269 -3.38 -2.48 15.00
CA ALA A 269 -4.79 -2.50 14.62
C ALA A 269 -5.27 -3.90 14.17
N LEU A 270 -4.44 -4.65 13.46
CA LEU A 270 -4.73 -6.04 13.10
C LEU A 270 -4.74 -6.97 14.32
N VAL A 271 -3.79 -6.79 15.25
CA VAL A 271 -3.74 -7.56 16.51
C VAL A 271 -4.96 -7.27 17.36
N ASP A 272 -5.36 -6.00 17.52
CA ASP A 272 -6.57 -5.58 18.25
C ASP A 272 -7.85 -6.13 17.59
N ALA A 273 -7.85 -6.25 16.26
CA ALA A 273 -8.92 -6.92 15.51
C ALA A 273 -8.88 -8.46 15.63
N GLY A 274 -7.94 -9.03 16.40
CA GLY A 274 -7.84 -10.45 16.70
C GLY A 274 -7.14 -11.29 15.62
N PHE A 275 -6.26 -10.68 14.80
CA PHE A 275 -5.45 -11.41 13.83
C PHE A 275 -4.09 -11.81 14.40
N THR A 276 -3.58 -12.95 13.95
CA THR A 276 -2.16 -13.27 14.03
C THR A 276 -1.45 -12.62 12.85
N VAL A 277 -0.51 -11.70 13.12
CA VAL A 277 0.22 -10.98 12.07
C VAL A 277 1.57 -11.62 11.84
N ALA A 278 1.81 -12.09 10.61
CA ALA A 278 3.07 -12.63 10.17
C ALA A 278 3.89 -11.55 9.44
N LEU A 279 5.14 -11.37 9.85
CA LEU A 279 6.06 -10.36 9.32
C LEU A 279 7.40 -10.98 8.95
N ASN A 280 8.03 -10.44 7.93
CA ASN A 280 9.43 -10.73 7.63
C ASN A 280 10.32 -10.16 8.76
N ARG A 281 11.21 -11.00 9.32
CA ARG A 281 12.12 -10.59 10.42
C ARG A 281 13.59 -10.80 10.09
N GLU A 282 13.93 -11.95 9.53
CA GLU A 282 15.32 -12.30 9.20
C GLU A 282 15.71 -11.91 7.77
N VAL A 283 14.71 -11.70 6.92
CA VAL A 283 14.87 -11.24 5.54
C VAL A 283 13.99 -10.03 5.30
N PRO A 284 14.36 -9.10 4.40
CA PRO A 284 13.54 -7.93 4.11
C PRO A 284 12.22 -8.35 3.46
N PRO A 285 11.13 -7.58 3.66
CA PRO A 285 9.84 -7.87 2.99
C PRO A 285 9.81 -7.51 1.50
N SER A 286 10.95 -7.12 0.92
CA SER A 286 11.13 -6.69 -0.48
C SER A 286 11.71 -7.82 -1.34
N ASP A 287 12.16 -7.48 -2.55
CA ASP A 287 12.76 -8.40 -3.53
C ASP A 287 13.91 -9.26 -2.98
N GLY A 288 14.57 -8.79 -1.93
CA GLY A 288 15.66 -9.54 -1.29
C GLY A 288 15.27 -10.89 -0.70
N CYS A 289 13.98 -11.17 -0.49
CA CYS A 289 13.50 -12.45 0.03
C CYS A 289 12.96 -13.40 -1.05
N ILE A 290 12.86 -13.00 -2.31
CA ILE A 290 12.24 -13.80 -3.38
C ILE A 290 12.91 -15.16 -3.53
N SER A 291 14.24 -15.22 -3.51
CA SER A 291 14.99 -16.48 -3.67
C SER A 291 14.69 -17.49 -2.54
N LEU A 292 14.53 -17.00 -1.30
CA LEU A 292 14.14 -17.84 -0.17
C LEU A 292 12.71 -18.35 -0.36
N GLY A 293 11.77 -17.48 -0.75
CA GLY A 293 10.39 -17.85 -1.03
C GLY A 293 10.30 -18.91 -2.13
N GLN A 294 11.03 -18.75 -3.21
CA GLN A 294 11.10 -19.73 -4.30
C GLN A 294 11.64 -21.08 -3.83
N ALA A 295 12.68 -21.10 -2.98
CA ALA A 295 13.22 -22.33 -2.42
C ALA A 295 12.21 -23.04 -1.51
N VAL A 296 11.48 -22.30 -0.68
CA VAL A 296 10.41 -22.86 0.18
C VAL A 296 9.29 -23.47 -0.65
N ILE A 297 8.82 -22.79 -1.69
CA ILE A 297 7.78 -23.29 -2.60
C ILE A 297 8.27 -24.58 -3.31
N ALA A 298 9.49 -24.57 -3.84
CA ALA A 298 10.07 -25.75 -4.50
C ALA A 298 10.14 -26.97 -3.57
N CYS A 299 10.57 -26.77 -2.32
CA CYS A 299 10.61 -27.84 -1.31
C CYS A 299 9.21 -28.37 -0.97
N ALA A 300 8.23 -27.47 -0.79
CA ALA A 300 6.86 -27.84 -0.47
C ALA A 300 6.20 -28.64 -1.62
N THR A 301 6.37 -28.15 -2.86
CA THR A 301 5.85 -28.81 -4.07
C THR A 301 6.47 -30.20 -4.26
N SER A 302 7.79 -30.34 -4.05
CA SER A 302 8.47 -31.63 -4.17
C SER A 302 7.97 -32.66 -3.16
N LYS A 303 7.64 -32.25 -1.94
CA LYS A 303 7.05 -33.12 -0.91
C LYS A 303 5.66 -33.60 -1.31
N GLN A 304 4.83 -32.69 -1.81
CA GLN A 304 3.46 -33.01 -2.25
C GLN A 304 3.42 -33.97 -3.44
N MET A 305 4.43 -33.94 -4.33
CA MET A 305 4.55 -34.85 -5.45
C MET A 305 5.06 -36.25 -5.03
N ALA A 306 5.65 -36.39 -3.85
CA ALA A 306 6.20 -37.64 -3.33
C ALA A 306 5.20 -38.44 -2.45
N GLU A 307 4.09 -37.83 -2.06
CA GLU A 307 2.94 -38.42 -1.37
C GLU A 307 1.88 -38.89 -2.38
#